data_bb74e7f518cf3521c7722a2c472ce650
#
_entry.id   bb74e7f518cf3521c7722a2c472ce650
#
_cell.length_a   1.000
_cell.length_b   1.000
_cell.length_c   1.000
_cell.angle_alpha   90.00
_cell.angle_beta   90.00
_cell.angle_gamma   90.00
#
_symmetry.space_group_name_H-M   'P 1'
#
loop_
_entity.id
_entity.type
_entity.pdbx_description
1 polymer ?
#
loop_
_entity_poly.entity_id
_entity_poly.type
_entity_poly.pdbx_seq_one_letter_code
_entity_poly.pdbx_strand_id
1 'polypeptide(L)'
;SNTTGAQNVAVGHTSLYTNITGSCNVGIGVCALYTANAADNTAIGTHAMRYNTVGTNNVALGVYALRTNTTGKENTAIGAHALCTSDSIYNTAVGAYALCTNADGGYNVGIGRSALMKNTSSSLNTAVGTFALCSNTTTDGSTAVGYGALQQATAVANTAVGAAALTTNTTGTCNTAVGFCTMKNNTTGNCNTAVGLCTLYSNISTGNNTAIGVFALRDNWAGNVNTGIGYKALMSNTSGYYNLALGGHALEDMTT
;
A
#
# COMPACT_ATOMS: atom_id res chain seq x y z
N SER A 1 7.47 -11.91 36.48
CA SER A 1 6.36 -12.83 36.78
C SER A 1 6.37 -14.13 35.95
N ASN A 2 7.44 -14.37 35.16
CA ASN A 2 7.54 -15.61 34.36
C ASN A 2 7.57 -16.85 35.28
N THR A 3 6.61 -17.78 35.09
CA THR A 3 6.52 -18.99 35.92
C THR A 3 6.88 -20.27 35.18
N THR A 4 6.42 -20.42 33.93
CA THR A 4 6.64 -21.61 33.13
C THR A 4 7.20 -21.30 31.72
N GLY A 5 7.20 -20.03 31.32
CA GLY A 5 7.77 -19.62 30.04
C GLY A 5 9.29 -19.81 30.00
N ALA A 6 9.80 -20.39 28.90
CA ALA A 6 11.22 -20.70 28.72
C ALA A 6 11.83 -19.89 27.55
N GLN A 7 13.16 -19.77 27.55
CA GLN A 7 13.92 -19.20 26.43
C GLN A 7 13.54 -17.74 26.09
N ASN A 8 13.19 -16.94 27.11
CA ASN A 8 12.85 -15.54 26.91
C ASN A 8 14.06 -14.62 27.16
N VAL A 9 14.19 -13.55 26.36
CA VAL A 9 15.15 -12.48 26.55
C VAL A 9 14.41 -11.19 26.88
N ALA A 10 14.71 -10.57 28.04
CA ALA A 10 14.11 -9.31 28.46
C ALA A 10 15.20 -8.30 28.86
N VAL A 11 15.27 -7.18 28.15
CA VAL A 11 16.23 -6.10 28.42
C VAL A 11 15.49 -4.76 28.46
N GLY A 12 15.48 -4.11 29.61
CA GLY A 12 14.82 -2.80 29.79
C GLY A 12 13.76 -2.80 30.90
N HIS A 13 13.38 -1.61 31.33
CA HIS A 13 12.40 -1.42 32.41
C HIS A 13 11.05 -2.00 31.99
N THR A 14 10.49 -2.93 32.80
CA THR A 14 9.21 -3.61 32.58
C THR A 14 9.06 -4.34 31.22
N SER A 15 10.17 -4.75 30.59
CA SER A 15 10.13 -5.66 29.45
C SER A 15 9.63 -7.05 29.89
N LEU A 16 8.72 -7.69 29.12
CA LEU A 16 8.09 -8.98 29.44
C LEU A 16 7.49 -9.03 30.87
N TYR A 17 6.96 -7.92 31.37
CA TYR A 17 6.62 -7.75 32.78
C TYR A 17 5.54 -8.74 33.26
N THR A 18 4.48 -8.97 32.49
CA THR A 18 3.40 -9.89 32.85
C THR A 18 3.47 -11.24 32.14
N ASN A 19 4.60 -11.56 31.48
CA ASN A 19 4.76 -12.87 30.85
C ASN A 19 4.75 -13.97 31.93
N ILE A 20 3.80 -14.90 31.82
CA ILE A 20 3.66 -16.03 32.75
C ILE A 20 4.06 -17.34 32.07
N THR A 21 3.55 -17.60 30.90
CA THR A 21 3.66 -18.87 30.16
C THR A 21 4.34 -18.77 28.80
N GLY A 22 4.42 -17.56 28.22
CA GLY A 22 4.98 -17.35 26.89
C GLY A 22 6.47 -17.70 26.80
N SER A 23 6.85 -18.40 25.76
CA SER A 23 8.23 -18.87 25.53
C SER A 23 8.83 -18.28 24.27
N CYS A 24 10.15 -18.34 24.12
CA CYS A 24 10.89 -17.91 22.94
C CYS A 24 10.63 -16.44 22.54
N ASN A 25 10.37 -15.56 23.50
CA ASN A 25 10.16 -14.14 23.24
C ASN A 25 11.42 -13.33 23.44
N VAL A 26 11.64 -12.32 22.61
CA VAL A 26 12.69 -11.32 22.75
C VAL A 26 12.04 -9.95 22.98
N GLY A 27 12.18 -9.37 24.17
CA GLY A 27 11.70 -8.04 24.52
C GLY A 27 12.88 -7.13 24.88
N ILE A 28 13.18 -6.13 24.06
CA ILE A 28 14.27 -5.18 24.30
C ILE A 28 13.73 -3.74 24.23
N GLY A 29 13.71 -3.05 25.34
CA GLY A 29 13.21 -1.67 25.45
C GLY A 29 12.24 -1.47 26.60
N VAL A 30 11.95 -0.21 26.94
CA VAL A 30 10.99 0.12 28.01
C VAL A 30 9.59 -0.39 27.59
N CYS A 31 8.96 -1.21 28.44
CA CYS A 31 7.64 -1.81 28.21
C CYS A 31 7.51 -2.61 26.89
N ALA A 32 8.60 -3.13 26.33
CA ALA A 32 8.52 -4.06 25.20
C ALA A 32 7.86 -5.38 25.67
N LEU A 33 6.86 -5.89 24.93
CA LEU A 33 6.07 -7.07 25.27
C LEU A 33 5.54 -7.04 26.72
N TYR A 34 5.06 -5.89 27.16
CA TYR A 34 4.65 -5.70 28.57
C TYR A 34 3.59 -6.71 29.04
N THR A 35 2.56 -7.02 28.21
CA THR A 35 1.45 -7.93 28.55
C THR A 35 1.52 -9.29 27.82
N ALA A 36 2.68 -9.71 27.34
CA ALA A 36 2.79 -10.92 26.52
C ALA A 36 2.66 -12.19 27.36
N ASN A 37 1.73 -13.06 26.98
CA ASN A 37 1.67 -14.48 27.38
C ASN A 37 1.77 -15.44 26.18
N ALA A 38 2.00 -14.91 25.00
CA ALA A 38 2.17 -15.64 23.75
C ALA A 38 3.64 -16.01 23.52
N ALA A 39 3.91 -16.85 22.53
CA ALA A 39 5.25 -17.33 22.20
C ALA A 39 5.76 -16.74 20.87
N ASP A 40 7.06 -16.89 20.65
CA ASP A 40 7.73 -16.66 19.37
C ASP A 40 7.61 -15.21 18.87
N ASN A 41 7.64 -14.22 19.76
CA ASN A 41 7.59 -12.81 19.38
C ASN A 41 8.92 -12.11 19.62
N THR A 42 9.31 -11.22 18.68
CA THR A 42 10.47 -10.34 18.82
C THR A 42 10.01 -8.90 18.85
N ALA A 43 10.23 -8.20 19.96
CA ALA A 43 9.89 -6.78 20.12
C ALA A 43 11.12 -5.99 20.58
N ILE A 44 11.59 -5.07 19.75
CA ILE A 44 12.74 -4.21 20.02
C ILE A 44 12.32 -2.74 19.85
N GLY A 45 12.31 -2.01 20.95
CA GLY A 45 11.93 -0.60 20.99
C GLY A 45 10.98 -0.27 22.13
N THR A 46 10.93 1.00 22.52
CA THR A 46 10.01 1.48 23.57
C THR A 46 8.56 1.21 23.16
N HIS A 47 7.82 0.50 24.02
CA HIS A 47 6.42 0.12 23.79
C HIS A 47 6.16 -0.75 22.55
N ALA A 48 7.18 -1.39 21.94
CA ALA A 48 6.97 -2.37 20.89
C ALA A 48 6.15 -3.56 21.41
N MET A 49 5.08 -3.94 20.70
CA MET A 49 4.11 -4.98 21.08
C MET A 49 3.64 -4.91 22.54
N ARG A 50 3.44 -3.69 23.05
CA ARG A 50 3.16 -3.51 24.48
C ARG A 50 1.95 -4.32 24.98
N TYR A 51 0.90 -4.45 24.17
CA TYR A 51 -0.36 -5.07 24.57
C TYR A 51 -0.61 -6.45 23.94
N ASN A 52 0.43 -7.10 23.40
CA ASN A 52 0.31 -8.43 22.81
C ASN A 52 -0.02 -9.48 23.88
N THR A 53 -1.23 -10.05 23.83
CA THR A 53 -1.66 -11.05 24.82
C THR A 53 -1.50 -12.48 24.32
N VAL A 54 -2.01 -12.79 23.12
CA VAL A 54 -2.02 -14.14 22.54
C VAL A 54 -1.49 -14.22 21.10
N GLY A 55 -1.08 -13.08 20.51
CA GLY A 55 -0.50 -13.04 19.18
C GLY A 55 0.89 -13.69 19.14
N THR A 56 1.15 -14.55 18.16
CA THR A 56 2.38 -15.32 18.02
C THR A 56 3.12 -15.00 16.73
N ASN A 57 4.42 -15.31 16.68
CA ASN A 57 5.24 -15.18 15.47
C ASN A 57 5.30 -13.74 14.90
N ASN A 58 5.24 -12.72 15.76
CA ASN A 58 5.32 -11.35 15.33
C ASN A 58 6.72 -10.76 15.52
N VAL A 59 7.13 -9.91 14.60
CA VAL A 59 8.36 -9.11 14.69
C VAL A 59 8.01 -7.63 14.74
N ALA A 60 8.40 -6.93 15.80
CA ALA A 60 8.26 -5.49 15.95
C ALA A 60 9.60 -4.84 16.28
N LEU A 61 10.10 -4.02 15.37
CA LEU A 61 11.33 -3.25 15.54
C LEU A 61 11.04 -1.75 15.36
N GLY A 62 11.01 -1.02 16.45
CA GLY A 62 10.77 0.42 16.47
C GLY A 62 9.87 0.87 17.63
N VAL A 63 9.92 2.16 17.94
CA VAL A 63 9.05 2.76 18.97
C VAL A 63 7.59 2.63 18.53
N TYR A 64 6.74 2.06 19.41
CA TYR A 64 5.32 1.81 19.16
C TYR A 64 5.00 0.86 18.00
N ALA A 65 5.95 0.11 17.45
CA ALA A 65 5.67 -0.92 16.44
C ALA A 65 4.76 -2.01 17.04
N LEU A 66 3.67 -2.39 16.32
CA LEU A 66 2.65 -3.34 16.77
C LEU A 66 2.12 -3.09 18.19
N ARG A 67 2.06 -1.84 18.62
CA ARG A 67 1.80 -1.48 20.02
C ARG A 67 0.53 -2.10 20.59
N THR A 68 -0.58 -2.05 19.87
CA THR A 68 -1.89 -2.52 20.34
C THR A 68 -2.30 -3.88 19.79
N ASN A 69 -1.37 -4.62 19.18
CA ASN A 69 -1.62 -5.98 18.78
C ASN A 69 -1.97 -6.83 20.01
N THR A 70 -3.12 -7.44 20.04
CA THR A 70 -3.54 -8.34 21.13
C THR A 70 -3.58 -9.79 20.69
N THR A 71 -4.10 -10.07 19.50
CA THR A 71 -4.35 -11.41 18.96
C THR A 71 -3.70 -11.68 17.60
N GLY A 72 -3.27 -10.63 16.89
CA GLY A 72 -2.70 -10.74 15.55
C GLY A 72 -1.43 -11.57 15.49
N LYS A 73 -1.25 -12.31 14.41
CA LYS A 73 -0.15 -13.28 14.25
C LYS A 73 0.62 -13.05 12.94
N GLU A 74 1.88 -13.49 12.95
CA GLU A 74 2.71 -13.53 11.75
C GLU A 74 2.84 -12.17 11.04
N ASN A 75 2.91 -11.09 11.84
CA ASN A 75 3.13 -9.74 11.33
C ASN A 75 4.58 -9.32 11.47
N THR A 76 5.09 -8.60 10.49
CA THR A 76 6.40 -7.94 10.53
C THR A 76 6.22 -6.42 10.51
N ALA A 77 6.62 -5.75 11.57
CA ALA A 77 6.54 -4.29 11.72
C ALA A 77 7.92 -3.70 12.03
N ILE A 78 8.50 -3.02 11.07
CA ILE A 78 9.83 -2.39 11.19
C ILE A 78 9.71 -0.88 10.94
N GLY A 79 9.91 -0.10 11.97
CA GLY A 79 9.82 1.36 11.93
C GLY A 79 8.95 1.93 13.05
N ALA A 80 9.16 3.20 13.39
CA ALA A 80 8.34 3.88 14.39
C ALA A 80 6.87 3.90 13.94
N HIS A 81 5.95 3.47 14.82
CA HIS A 81 4.51 3.36 14.57
C HIS A 81 4.10 2.44 13.40
N ALA A 82 4.97 1.54 12.92
CA ALA A 82 4.58 0.53 11.94
C ALA A 82 3.55 -0.43 12.58
N LEU A 83 2.41 -0.69 11.88
CA LEU A 83 1.29 -1.51 12.36
C LEU A 83 0.83 -1.15 13.78
N CYS A 84 0.85 0.13 14.15
CA CYS A 84 0.65 0.55 15.53
C CYS A 84 -0.68 0.08 16.15
N THR A 85 -1.76 0.00 15.35
CA THR A 85 -3.11 -0.38 15.80
C THR A 85 -3.63 -1.64 15.11
N SER A 86 -2.83 -2.68 14.98
CA SER A 86 -3.22 -3.89 14.25
C SER A 86 -3.52 -5.05 15.19
N ASP A 87 -4.65 -5.73 14.95
CA ASP A 87 -4.99 -7.05 15.51
C ASP A 87 -5.12 -8.13 14.40
N SER A 88 -4.72 -7.81 13.19
CA SER A 88 -4.82 -8.65 12.01
C SER A 88 -3.60 -9.57 11.81
N ILE A 89 -3.59 -10.33 10.72
CA ILE A 89 -2.60 -11.38 10.45
C ILE A 89 -1.86 -11.16 9.13
N TYR A 90 -0.65 -11.70 9.03
CA TYR A 90 0.13 -11.79 7.78
C TYR A 90 0.44 -10.45 7.10
N ASN A 91 0.65 -9.39 7.88
CA ASN A 91 1.02 -8.09 7.31
C ASN A 91 2.53 -7.85 7.41
N THR A 92 3.08 -7.21 6.38
CA THR A 92 4.46 -6.72 6.37
C THR A 92 4.47 -5.20 6.28
N ALA A 93 4.93 -4.51 7.31
CA ALA A 93 5.07 -3.07 7.37
C ALA A 93 6.53 -2.67 7.63
N VAL A 94 7.16 -2.02 6.67
CA VAL A 94 8.55 -1.54 6.78
C VAL A 94 8.61 -0.05 6.48
N GLY A 95 8.87 0.76 7.49
CA GLY A 95 8.91 2.21 7.40
C GLY A 95 8.09 2.91 8.47
N ALA A 96 8.43 4.13 8.82
CA ALA A 96 7.67 4.91 9.79
C ALA A 96 6.23 5.10 9.33
N TYR A 97 5.26 4.80 10.21
CA TYR A 97 3.81 4.87 9.95
C TYR A 97 3.30 3.96 8.82
N ALA A 98 4.06 2.98 8.34
CA ALA A 98 3.55 1.97 7.40
C ALA A 98 2.43 1.16 8.07
N LEU A 99 1.25 1.03 7.39
CA LEU A 99 0.07 0.33 7.90
C LEU A 99 -0.35 0.76 9.32
N CYS A 100 -0.12 2.02 9.69
CA CYS A 100 -0.25 2.49 11.08
C CYS A 100 -1.66 2.28 11.66
N THR A 101 -2.72 2.48 10.89
CA THR A 101 -4.12 2.36 11.34
C THR A 101 -4.80 1.05 10.92
N ASN A 102 -4.04 0.04 10.50
CA ASN A 102 -4.58 -1.23 10.05
C ASN A 102 -5.15 -2.02 11.25
N ALA A 103 -6.46 -1.96 11.44
CA ALA A 103 -7.11 -2.68 12.52
C ALA A 103 -7.31 -4.17 12.19
N ASP A 104 -8.03 -4.45 11.09
CA ASP A 104 -8.52 -5.78 10.75
C ASP A 104 -8.01 -6.32 9.39
N GLY A 105 -7.35 -5.48 8.57
CA GLY A 105 -6.88 -5.88 7.24
C GLY A 105 -5.70 -6.86 7.29
N GLY A 106 -5.81 -8.01 6.62
CA GLY A 106 -4.75 -9.02 6.54
C GLY A 106 -4.03 -9.08 5.19
N TYR A 107 -2.88 -9.76 5.16
CA TYR A 107 -2.14 -10.03 3.92
C TYR A 107 -1.70 -8.77 3.14
N ASN A 108 -1.42 -7.68 3.84
CA ASN A 108 -0.95 -6.45 3.21
C ASN A 108 0.58 -6.32 3.29
N VAL A 109 1.17 -5.75 2.25
CA VAL A 109 2.59 -5.35 2.22
C VAL A 109 2.67 -3.84 2.10
N GLY A 110 3.17 -3.17 3.13
CA GLY A 110 3.42 -1.73 3.16
C GLY A 110 4.90 -1.43 3.41
N ILE A 111 5.65 -1.09 2.36
CA ILE A 111 7.08 -0.77 2.45
C ILE A 111 7.32 0.68 2.05
N GLY A 112 7.77 1.49 2.97
CA GLY A 112 8.00 2.92 2.79
C GLY A 112 7.28 3.76 3.84
N ARG A 113 7.75 4.99 4.06
CA ARG A 113 7.10 5.90 5.01
C ARG A 113 5.63 6.12 4.63
N SER A 114 4.72 5.89 5.56
CA SER A 114 3.28 6.08 5.37
C SER A 114 2.66 5.27 4.22
N ALA A 115 3.29 4.17 3.77
CA ALA A 115 2.67 3.22 2.85
C ALA A 115 1.45 2.58 3.53
N LEU A 116 0.27 2.57 2.87
CA LEU A 116 -1.01 2.08 3.43
C LEU A 116 -1.35 2.67 4.80
N MET A 117 -0.93 3.90 5.08
CA MET A 117 -1.03 4.48 6.43
C MET A 117 -2.46 4.48 7.00
N LYS A 118 -3.46 4.79 6.16
CA LYS A 118 -4.87 4.89 6.57
C LYS A 118 -5.67 3.60 6.39
N ASN A 119 -5.01 2.49 6.04
CA ASN A 119 -5.69 1.20 5.92
C ASN A 119 -6.38 0.84 7.24
N THR A 120 -7.65 0.50 7.21
CA THR A 120 -8.38 0.06 8.41
C THR A 120 -8.75 -1.42 8.35
N SER A 121 -9.37 -1.87 7.27
CA SER A 121 -9.86 -3.25 7.13
C SER A 121 -9.56 -3.90 5.77
N SER A 122 -8.91 -3.18 4.87
CA SER A 122 -8.62 -3.77 3.55
C SER A 122 -7.47 -4.77 3.58
N SER A 123 -7.54 -5.73 2.67
CA SER A 123 -6.64 -6.88 2.59
C SER A 123 -6.02 -7.03 1.20
N LEU A 124 -4.95 -7.83 1.09
CA LEU A 124 -4.34 -8.22 -0.19
C LEU A 124 -3.77 -7.04 -1.00
N ASN A 125 -3.38 -5.96 -0.33
CA ASN A 125 -2.76 -4.81 -1.00
C ASN A 125 -1.24 -4.85 -0.92
N THR A 126 -0.58 -4.43 -1.99
CA THR A 126 0.87 -4.24 -2.03
C THR A 126 1.21 -2.78 -2.28
N ALA A 127 1.85 -2.13 -1.32
CA ALA A 127 2.29 -0.75 -1.42
C ALA A 127 3.80 -0.64 -1.14
N VAL A 128 4.57 -0.27 -2.15
CA VAL A 128 6.02 -0.10 -2.04
C VAL A 128 6.41 1.31 -2.48
N GLY A 129 6.81 2.14 -1.54
CA GLY A 129 7.17 3.54 -1.78
C GLY A 129 6.54 4.48 -0.76
N THR A 130 7.19 5.62 -0.52
CA THR A 130 6.64 6.66 0.37
C THR A 130 5.27 7.12 -0.15
N PHE A 131 4.25 7.12 0.73
CA PHE A 131 2.86 7.46 0.44
C PHE A 131 2.14 6.58 -0.59
N ALA A 132 2.68 5.41 -0.99
CA ALA A 132 1.96 4.46 -1.82
C ALA A 132 0.68 3.98 -1.10
N LEU A 133 -0.50 4.02 -1.78
CA LEU A 133 -1.82 3.67 -1.22
C LEU A 133 -2.13 4.34 0.13
N CYS A 134 -1.57 5.51 0.39
CA CYS A 134 -1.64 6.15 1.71
C CYS A 134 -3.06 6.40 2.22
N SER A 135 -4.01 6.70 1.34
CA SER A 135 -5.41 7.01 1.67
C SER A 135 -6.36 5.82 1.54
N ASN A 136 -5.87 4.62 1.17
CA ASN A 136 -6.69 3.42 1.13
C ASN A 136 -7.20 3.08 2.54
N THR A 137 -8.49 2.87 2.68
CA THR A 137 -9.13 2.53 3.96
C THR A 137 -9.71 1.11 3.99
N THR A 138 -10.50 0.77 2.99
CA THR A 138 -11.35 -0.45 2.99
C THR A 138 -11.32 -1.24 1.68
N THR A 139 -10.45 -0.89 0.71
CA THR A 139 -10.48 -1.52 -0.62
C THR A 139 -9.33 -2.48 -0.83
N ASP A 140 -9.64 -3.67 -1.36
CA ASP A 140 -8.75 -4.81 -1.47
C ASP A 140 -8.05 -4.90 -2.83
N GLY A 141 -6.96 -5.66 -2.88
CA GLY A 141 -6.39 -6.20 -4.10
C GLY A 141 -5.71 -5.18 -5.03
N SER A 142 -5.20 -4.08 -4.49
CA SER A 142 -4.48 -3.08 -5.29
C SER A 142 -2.95 -3.21 -5.13
N THR A 143 -2.23 -2.91 -6.22
CA THR A 143 -0.75 -2.89 -6.23
C THR A 143 -0.25 -1.49 -6.57
N ALA A 144 0.54 -0.90 -5.68
CA ALA A 144 1.16 0.41 -5.88
C ALA A 144 2.67 0.35 -5.61
N VAL A 145 3.47 0.63 -6.62
CA VAL A 145 4.94 0.65 -6.50
C VAL A 145 5.46 1.99 -7.00
N GLY A 146 6.00 2.80 -6.11
CA GLY A 146 6.54 4.13 -6.42
C GLY A 146 6.08 5.20 -5.45
N TYR A 147 6.78 6.33 -5.42
CA TYR A 147 6.40 7.49 -4.62
C TYR A 147 4.99 7.98 -4.99
N GLY A 148 4.06 8.00 -4.05
CA GLY A 148 2.70 8.50 -4.26
C GLY A 148 1.87 7.71 -5.28
N ALA A 149 2.26 6.48 -5.66
CA ALA A 149 1.44 5.63 -6.51
C ALA A 149 0.11 5.31 -5.79
N LEU A 150 -1.04 5.51 -6.47
CA LEU A 150 -2.39 5.32 -5.91
C LEU A 150 -2.60 6.06 -4.58
N GLN A 151 -1.96 7.21 -4.37
CA GLN A 151 -1.95 7.88 -3.07
C GLN A 151 -3.35 8.17 -2.52
N GLN A 152 -4.31 8.57 -3.38
CA GLN A 152 -5.68 8.94 -2.99
C GLN A 152 -6.70 7.84 -3.24
N ALA A 153 -6.27 6.63 -3.63
CA ALA A 153 -7.17 5.56 -4.03
C ALA A 153 -8.04 5.07 -2.86
N THR A 154 -9.32 4.95 -3.16
CA THR A 154 -10.31 4.26 -2.33
C THR A 154 -11.08 3.21 -3.16
N ALA A 155 -10.50 2.72 -4.27
CA ALA A 155 -11.11 1.80 -5.22
C ALA A 155 -10.27 0.54 -5.43
N VAL A 156 -10.94 -0.56 -5.72
CA VAL A 156 -10.35 -1.91 -5.81
C VAL A 156 -9.62 -2.20 -7.12
N ALA A 157 -8.73 -3.19 -7.08
CA ALA A 157 -8.16 -3.85 -8.26
C ALA A 157 -7.42 -2.91 -9.23
N ASN A 158 -6.68 -1.94 -8.69
CA ASN A 158 -5.82 -1.09 -9.51
C ASN A 158 -4.34 -1.51 -9.39
N THR A 159 -3.61 -1.42 -10.49
CA THR A 159 -2.16 -1.61 -10.53
C THR A 159 -1.47 -0.32 -10.97
N ALA A 160 -0.62 0.24 -10.11
CA ALA A 160 0.17 1.43 -10.41
C ALA A 160 1.64 1.19 -10.12
N VAL A 161 2.48 1.26 -11.14
CA VAL A 161 3.93 1.10 -11.02
C VAL A 161 4.62 2.33 -11.60
N GLY A 162 5.24 3.12 -10.76
CA GLY A 162 5.91 4.37 -11.14
C GLY A 162 5.57 5.52 -10.19
N ALA A 163 6.48 6.48 -10.04
CA ALA A 163 6.20 7.64 -9.20
C ALA A 163 5.01 8.44 -9.77
N ALA A 164 4.08 8.79 -8.90
CA ALA A 164 2.85 9.50 -9.20
C ALA A 164 1.92 8.80 -10.22
N ALA A 165 2.04 7.49 -10.45
CA ALA A 165 1.07 6.72 -11.24
C ALA A 165 -0.27 6.65 -10.49
N LEU A 166 -1.40 6.97 -11.17
CA LEU A 166 -2.76 6.97 -10.61
C LEU A 166 -2.89 7.75 -9.28
N THR A 167 -2.12 8.80 -9.08
CA THR A 167 -2.06 9.52 -7.78
C THR A 167 -3.42 10.01 -7.31
N THR A 168 -4.25 10.55 -8.21
CA THR A 168 -5.55 11.16 -7.88
C THR A 168 -6.74 10.20 -8.06
N ASN A 169 -6.48 8.93 -8.36
CA ASN A 169 -7.55 7.96 -8.54
C ASN A 169 -8.33 7.79 -7.22
N THR A 170 -9.60 8.16 -7.23
CA THR A 170 -10.47 8.00 -6.05
C THR A 170 -11.30 6.72 -6.16
N THR A 171 -12.21 6.64 -7.12
CA THR A 171 -13.16 5.53 -7.26
C THR A 171 -13.00 4.72 -8.54
N GLY A 172 -12.03 5.07 -9.41
CA GLY A 172 -11.76 4.32 -10.64
C GLY A 172 -11.21 2.93 -10.34
N THR A 173 -11.78 1.89 -10.95
CA THR A 173 -11.45 0.48 -10.72
C THR A 173 -10.78 -0.18 -11.91
N CYS A 174 -10.07 -1.27 -11.68
CA CYS A 174 -9.50 -2.12 -12.72
C CYS A 174 -8.57 -1.38 -13.71
N ASN A 175 -7.84 -0.37 -13.23
CA ASN A 175 -6.88 0.36 -14.06
C ASN A 175 -5.47 -0.21 -13.89
N THR A 176 -4.72 -0.27 -14.99
CA THR A 176 -3.31 -0.62 -15.01
C THR A 176 -2.49 0.55 -15.52
N ALA A 177 -1.63 1.13 -14.67
CA ALA A 177 -0.77 2.27 -14.97
C ALA A 177 0.69 1.94 -14.68
N VAL A 178 1.54 1.92 -15.70
CA VAL A 178 2.97 1.63 -15.56
C VAL A 178 3.79 2.75 -16.19
N GLY A 179 4.50 3.51 -15.36
CA GLY A 179 5.35 4.62 -15.79
C GLY A 179 5.20 5.86 -14.91
N PHE A 180 6.12 6.80 -15.02
CA PHE A 180 6.08 8.07 -14.30
C PHE A 180 4.87 8.91 -14.72
N CYS A 181 4.09 9.40 -13.77
CA CYS A 181 2.89 10.23 -13.97
C CYS A 181 1.84 9.60 -14.92
N THR A 182 1.85 8.29 -15.13
CA THR A 182 0.85 7.59 -15.94
C THR A 182 -0.52 7.69 -15.29
N MET A 183 -1.55 8.11 -16.05
CA MET A 183 -2.93 8.30 -15.57
C MET A 183 -3.01 9.16 -14.29
N LYS A 184 -2.11 10.13 -14.14
CA LYS A 184 -1.98 10.88 -12.89
C LYS A 184 -3.29 11.56 -12.46
N ASN A 185 -4.07 12.10 -13.41
CA ASN A 185 -5.28 12.87 -13.16
C ASN A 185 -6.57 12.01 -13.19
N ASN A 186 -6.47 10.69 -13.38
CA ASN A 186 -7.63 9.81 -13.32
C ASN A 186 -8.27 9.87 -11.94
N THR A 187 -9.57 10.11 -11.88
CA THR A 187 -10.34 10.12 -10.62
C THR A 187 -11.34 8.97 -10.55
N THR A 188 -12.15 8.79 -11.59
CA THR A 188 -13.25 7.82 -11.63
C THR A 188 -13.24 6.90 -12.85
N GLY A 189 -12.30 7.11 -13.79
CA GLY A 189 -12.20 6.28 -15.00
C GLY A 189 -11.83 4.83 -14.69
N ASN A 190 -12.44 3.90 -15.39
CA ASN A 190 -12.33 2.46 -15.12
C ASN A 190 -11.73 1.69 -16.30
N CYS A 191 -11.14 0.54 -16.03
CA CYS A 191 -10.71 -0.43 -17.05
C CYS A 191 -9.74 0.17 -18.10
N ASN A 192 -8.89 1.11 -17.69
CA ASN A 192 -7.88 1.68 -18.58
C ASN A 192 -6.55 0.94 -18.41
N THR A 193 -5.84 0.73 -19.52
CA THR A 193 -4.46 0.22 -19.54
C THR A 193 -3.54 1.26 -20.10
N ALA A 194 -2.58 1.74 -19.31
CA ALA A 194 -1.62 2.76 -19.69
C ALA A 194 -0.19 2.35 -19.32
N VAL A 195 0.69 2.33 -20.32
CA VAL A 195 2.11 1.99 -20.13
C VAL A 195 2.99 3.01 -20.83
N GLY A 196 3.78 3.75 -20.07
CA GLY A 196 4.71 4.77 -20.57
C GLY A 196 4.72 6.05 -19.75
N LEU A 197 5.65 6.96 -20.05
CA LEU A 197 5.74 8.27 -19.40
C LEU A 197 4.52 9.12 -19.76
N CYS A 198 3.81 9.65 -18.77
CA CYS A 198 2.66 10.54 -18.91
C CYS A 198 1.59 10.05 -19.91
N THR A 199 1.42 8.73 -20.02
CA THR A 199 0.40 8.10 -20.84
C THR A 199 -0.97 8.27 -20.18
N LEU A 200 -2.03 8.62 -20.95
CA LEU A 200 -3.37 8.92 -20.42
C LEU A 200 -3.35 9.94 -19.26
N TYR A 201 -2.43 10.90 -19.32
CA TYR A 201 -2.17 11.84 -18.22
C TYR A 201 -3.41 12.65 -17.81
N SER A 202 -4.15 13.17 -18.80
CA SER A 202 -5.32 14.05 -18.60
C SER A 202 -6.63 13.29 -18.44
N ASN A 203 -6.62 11.94 -18.45
CA ASN A 203 -7.81 11.13 -18.24
C ASN A 203 -8.41 11.40 -16.86
N ILE A 204 -9.67 11.79 -16.78
CA ILE A 204 -10.35 12.08 -15.51
C ILE A 204 -11.34 10.98 -15.14
N SER A 205 -12.27 10.69 -16.06
CA SER A 205 -13.42 9.81 -15.79
C SER A 205 -13.71 8.79 -16.90
N THR A 206 -12.89 8.79 -17.95
CA THR A 206 -13.13 7.92 -19.11
C THR A 206 -12.56 6.52 -18.91
N GLY A 207 -13.12 5.55 -19.61
CA GLY A 207 -12.80 4.15 -19.42
C GLY A 207 -12.53 3.37 -20.70
N ASN A 208 -12.06 2.14 -20.52
CA ASN A 208 -11.79 1.18 -21.59
C ASN A 208 -10.77 1.68 -22.64
N ASN A 209 -9.85 2.55 -22.23
CA ASN A 209 -8.79 3.01 -23.10
C ASN A 209 -7.53 2.16 -22.93
N THR A 210 -6.85 1.86 -24.05
CA THR A 210 -5.54 1.21 -24.06
C THR A 210 -4.52 2.17 -24.65
N ALA A 211 -3.52 2.57 -23.86
CA ALA A 211 -2.48 3.49 -24.26
C ALA A 211 -1.11 2.94 -23.91
N ILE A 212 -0.25 2.70 -24.92
CA ILE A 212 1.10 2.16 -24.72
C ILE A 212 2.10 3.03 -25.49
N GLY A 213 3.01 3.65 -24.78
CA GLY A 213 4.01 4.54 -25.35
C GLY A 213 4.07 5.89 -24.63
N VAL A 214 5.20 6.56 -24.72
CA VAL A 214 5.37 7.91 -24.13
C VAL A 214 4.37 8.88 -24.74
N PHE A 215 3.58 9.57 -23.91
CA PHE A 215 2.52 10.51 -24.27
C PHE A 215 1.37 9.92 -25.11
N ALA A 216 1.23 8.59 -25.24
CA ALA A 216 0.07 8.01 -25.91
C ALA A 216 -1.23 8.41 -25.18
N LEU A 217 -2.25 8.87 -25.94
CA LEU A 217 -3.54 9.36 -25.40
C LEU A 217 -3.38 10.38 -24.26
N ARG A 218 -2.31 11.18 -24.25
CA ARG A 218 -1.98 12.09 -23.14
C ARG A 218 -3.14 13.01 -22.75
N ASP A 219 -3.78 13.63 -23.74
CA ASP A 219 -4.79 14.68 -23.54
C ASP A 219 -6.24 14.16 -23.62
N ASN A 220 -6.44 12.84 -23.51
CA ASN A 220 -7.77 12.20 -23.54
C ASN A 220 -8.51 12.44 -22.21
N TRP A 221 -9.35 13.47 -22.15
CA TRP A 221 -10.12 13.78 -20.94
C TRP A 221 -11.59 13.35 -21.00
N ALA A 222 -12.16 13.13 -22.22
CA ALA A 222 -13.55 12.74 -22.42
C ALA A 222 -13.75 11.52 -23.35
N GLY A 223 -12.70 11.04 -24.07
CA GLY A 223 -12.82 9.92 -25.02
C GLY A 223 -12.77 8.55 -24.35
N ASN A 224 -13.63 7.64 -24.78
CA ASN A 224 -13.66 6.25 -24.30
C ASN A 224 -13.35 5.25 -25.41
N VAL A 225 -12.93 4.05 -25.03
CA VAL A 225 -12.72 2.90 -25.94
C VAL A 225 -11.70 3.21 -27.06
N ASN A 226 -10.66 3.99 -26.74
CA ASN A 226 -9.60 4.29 -27.68
C ASN A 226 -8.38 3.38 -27.44
N THR A 227 -7.69 3.04 -28.54
CA THR A 227 -6.43 2.30 -28.50
C THR A 227 -5.33 3.10 -29.18
N GLY A 228 -4.36 3.60 -28.42
CA GLY A 228 -3.19 4.33 -28.90
C GLY A 228 -1.90 3.60 -28.52
N ILE A 229 -1.20 3.03 -29.50
CA ILE A 229 0.06 2.31 -29.29
C ILE A 229 1.18 2.94 -30.12
N GLY A 230 2.15 3.52 -29.45
CA GLY A 230 3.29 4.22 -30.06
C GLY A 230 3.59 5.55 -29.37
N TYR A 231 4.78 6.10 -29.61
CA TYR A 231 5.15 7.43 -29.15
C TYR A 231 4.16 8.46 -29.67
N LYS A 232 3.46 9.19 -28.76
CA LYS A 232 2.45 10.20 -29.08
C LYS A 232 1.24 9.72 -29.91
N ALA A 233 0.97 8.42 -29.99
CA ALA A 233 -0.24 7.94 -30.68
C ALA A 233 -1.50 8.51 -30.01
N LEU A 234 -2.41 9.14 -30.79
CA LEU A 234 -3.62 9.82 -30.31
C LEU A 234 -3.35 10.86 -29.21
N MET A 235 -2.18 11.51 -29.21
CA MET A 235 -1.77 12.38 -28.11
C MET A 235 -2.77 13.50 -27.83
N SER A 236 -3.27 14.15 -28.86
CA SER A 236 -4.18 15.31 -28.79
C SER A 236 -5.67 14.92 -28.82
N ASN A 237 -6.01 13.61 -28.80
CA ASN A 237 -7.41 13.17 -28.73
C ASN A 237 -8.05 13.62 -27.41
N THR A 238 -8.99 14.54 -27.48
CA THR A 238 -9.65 15.07 -26.27
C THR A 238 -10.95 14.35 -25.95
N SER A 239 -11.76 14.05 -26.98
CA SER A 239 -13.12 13.51 -26.80
C SER A 239 -13.50 12.41 -27.79
N GLY A 240 -12.64 12.04 -28.74
CA GLY A 240 -12.92 10.99 -29.72
C GLY A 240 -13.11 9.60 -29.10
N TYR A 241 -13.98 8.80 -29.68
CA TYR A 241 -14.33 7.44 -29.24
C TYR A 241 -13.99 6.40 -30.29
N TYR A 242 -13.70 5.17 -29.88
CA TYR A 242 -13.48 4.00 -30.74
C TYR A 242 -12.34 4.16 -31.74
N ASN A 243 -11.34 4.98 -31.46
CA ASN A 243 -10.21 5.19 -32.31
C ASN A 243 -9.12 4.14 -32.07
N LEU A 244 -8.50 3.68 -33.17
CA LEU A 244 -7.32 2.82 -33.15
C LEU A 244 -6.17 3.52 -33.86
N ALA A 245 -5.07 3.78 -33.14
CA ALA A 245 -3.84 4.30 -33.68
C ALA A 245 -2.66 3.40 -33.30
N LEU A 246 -1.92 2.93 -34.28
CA LEU A 246 -0.76 2.07 -34.11
C LEU A 246 0.45 2.66 -34.84
N GLY A 247 1.49 2.99 -34.10
CA GLY A 247 2.73 3.58 -34.60
C GLY A 247 3.03 4.94 -33.98
N GLY A 248 4.29 5.36 -34.03
CA GLY A 248 4.70 6.68 -33.55
C GLY A 248 3.99 7.79 -34.34
N HIS A 249 3.47 8.80 -33.61
CA HIS A 249 2.72 9.94 -34.19
C HIS A 249 1.43 9.55 -34.94
N ALA A 250 0.97 8.29 -34.83
CA ALA A 250 -0.30 7.89 -35.46
C ALA A 250 -1.46 8.67 -34.86
N LEU A 251 -2.22 9.40 -35.71
CA LEU A 251 -3.35 10.26 -35.31
C LEU A 251 -3.00 11.25 -34.18
N GLU A 252 -1.75 11.75 -34.14
CA GLU A 252 -1.25 12.62 -33.05
C GLU A 252 -2.13 13.86 -32.83
N ASP A 253 -2.52 14.54 -33.90
CA ASP A 253 -3.25 15.81 -33.87
C ASP A 253 -4.77 15.66 -33.96
N MET A 254 -5.29 14.44 -33.90
CA MET A 254 -6.74 14.20 -33.87
C MET A 254 -7.31 14.67 -32.53
N THR A 255 -8.34 15.51 -32.57
CA THR A 255 -8.96 16.10 -31.35
C THR A 255 -10.34 15.53 -31.02
N THR A 256 -11.02 14.91 -32.00
CA THR A 256 -12.39 14.36 -31.83
C THR A 256 -12.51 13.00 -32.50
#